data_582f7aa4888efb97b977d37a5c2f78e1
#
_entry.id   582f7aa4888efb97b977d37a5c2f78e1
#
_cell.length_a   1.000
_cell.length_b   1.000
_cell.length_c   1.000
_cell.angle_alpha   90.00
_cell.angle_beta   90.00
_cell.angle_gamma   90.00
#
_symmetry.space_group_name_H-M   'P 1'
#
loop_
_entity.id
_entity.type
_entity.pdbx_description
1 polymer ?
#
loop_
_entity_poly.entity_id
_entity_poly.type
_entity_poly.pdbx_seq_one_letter_code
_entity_poly.pdbx_strand_id
1 'polypeptide(L)'
;WDMKPYLDKTHTSITVSEKMGYYHLEACLKKTRWIWGTLMAVFTLMLILSIRIWSIRVSGNKSLSDITIIDYVNKNNVPYGCISQKNYAWLEKSIENEFSDVVWCSIYVDGTTLMIEISEGITYPK
;
A
#
# COMPACT_ATOMS: atom_id res chain seq x y z
N TRP A 1 0.59 18.50 58.88
CA TRP A 1 1.96 18.30 59.31
C TRP A 1 2.79 19.42 58.71
N ASP A 2 3.07 20.42 59.57
CA ASP A 2 3.80 21.60 59.17
C ASP A 2 5.29 21.32 59.32
N MET A 3 5.98 21.06 58.24
CA MET A 3 7.43 20.77 58.24
C MET A 3 8.31 22.02 58.14
N LYS A 4 7.70 23.21 58.17
CA LYS A 4 8.44 24.49 58.08
C LYS A 4 9.53 24.68 59.14
N PRO A 5 9.35 24.31 60.43
CA PRO A 5 10.40 24.54 61.44
C PRO A 5 11.62 23.62 61.30
N TYR A 6 11.55 22.56 60.53
CA TYR A 6 12.69 21.67 60.30
C TYR A 6 13.58 22.10 59.12
N LEU A 7 13.01 22.82 58.16
CA LEU A 7 13.71 23.30 56.96
C LEU A 7 14.67 24.47 57.28
N ASP A 8 14.32 25.33 58.24
CA ASP A 8 15.15 26.48 58.64
C ASP A 8 16.45 26.06 59.35
N LYS A 9 16.50 24.89 59.95
CA LYS A 9 17.71 24.41 60.67
C LYS A 9 18.76 23.75 59.76
N THR A 10 18.39 23.34 58.54
CA THR A 10 19.30 22.58 57.66
C THR A 10 19.77 23.32 56.44
N HIS A 11 19.37 24.58 56.23
CA HIS A 11 19.67 25.35 55.01
C HIS A 11 19.43 24.60 53.70
N THR A 12 18.50 23.64 53.72
CA THR A 12 18.19 22.81 52.56
C THR A 12 17.05 23.43 51.79
N SER A 13 17.32 24.00 50.63
CA SER A 13 16.28 24.45 49.70
C SER A 13 15.65 23.24 49.01
N ILE A 14 14.40 22.93 49.35
CA ILE A 14 13.62 21.97 48.58
C ILE A 14 13.18 22.68 47.32
N THR A 15 13.90 22.45 46.24
CA THR A 15 13.43 22.76 44.90
C THR A 15 12.42 21.65 44.56
N VAL A 16 11.14 22.00 44.53
CA VAL A 16 10.14 21.12 43.97
C VAL A 16 10.49 20.98 42.49
N SER A 17 11.12 19.86 42.14
CA SER A 17 11.31 19.47 40.77
C SER A 17 9.94 19.42 40.14
N GLU A 18 9.74 20.21 39.09
CA GLU A 18 8.48 20.31 38.37
C GLU A 18 7.90 18.91 38.13
N LYS A 19 6.63 18.80 38.49
CA LYS A 19 5.86 17.59 38.17
C LYS A 19 6.00 17.34 36.69
N MET A 20 6.89 16.46 36.31
CA MET A 20 6.90 15.79 34.99
C MET A 20 5.62 14.98 34.92
N GLY A 21 4.54 15.63 34.64
CA GLY A 21 3.22 15.07 34.59
C GLY A 21 2.52 15.47 33.29
N TYR A 22 1.34 15.03 33.19
CA TYR A 22 0.37 15.16 32.10
C TYR A 22 0.34 16.52 31.38
N TYR A 23 0.60 17.64 32.10
CA TYR A 23 0.68 18.99 31.54
C TYR A 23 1.82 19.20 30.53
N HIS A 24 2.91 18.47 30.67
CA HIS A 24 4.02 18.54 29.69
C HIS A 24 3.66 17.83 28.40
N LEU A 25 2.84 16.79 28.50
CA LEU A 25 2.31 16.07 27.34
C LEU A 25 1.32 16.94 26.52
N GLU A 26 0.45 17.71 27.19
CA GLU A 26 -0.46 18.61 26.48
C GLU A 26 0.27 19.75 25.77
N ALA A 27 1.28 20.33 26.39
CA ALA A 27 2.10 21.37 25.76
C ALA A 27 2.93 20.82 24.59
N CYS A 28 3.48 19.62 24.72
CA CYS A 28 4.13 18.90 23.65
C CYS A 28 3.16 18.55 22.53
N LEU A 29 1.96 18.08 22.84
CA LEU A 29 0.94 17.72 21.85
C LEU A 29 0.45 18.93 21.05
N LYS A 30 0.31 20.11 21.67
CA LYS A 30 -0.04 21.35 20.95
C LYS A 30 1.06 21.80 20.00
N LYS A 31 2.33 21.71 20.41
CA LYS A 31 3.48 22.03 19.57
C LYS A 31 3.70 20.93 18.49
N THR A 32 3.23 19.72 18.76
CA THR A 32 3.42 18.51 17.95
C THR A 32 2.29 18.28 16.94
N ARG A 33 1.29 19.18 16.83
CA ARG A 33 0.19 19.05 15.84
C ARG A 33 0.70 18.87 14.41
N TRP A 34 1.82 19.49 14.09
CA TRP A 34 2.47 19.35 12.79
C TRP A 34 3.02 17.93 12.55
N ILE A 35 3.56 17.29 13.60
CA ILE A 35 4.08 15.93 13.52
C ILE A 35 2.94 14.94 13.27
N TRP A 36 1.80 15.12 13.93
CA TRP A 36 0.61 14.28 13.66
C TRP A 36 0.06 14.52 12.26
N GLY A 37 0.09 15.75 11.77
CA GLY A 37 -0.30 16.08 10.40
C GLY A 37 0.60 15.40 9.36
N THR A 38 1.91 15.45 9.55
CA THR A 38 2.86 14.79 8.66
C THR A 38 2.76 13.27 8.73
N LEU A 39 2.55 12.69 9.91
CA LEU A 39 2.37 11.25 10.08
C LEU A 39 1.10 10.77 9.36
N MET A 40 -0.01 11.49 9.50
CA MET A 40 -1.26 11.19 8.79
C MET A 40 -1.10 11.34 7.28
N ALA A 41 -0.37 12.36 6.81
CA ALA A 41 -0.11 12.54 5.38
C ALA A 41 0.72 11.39 4.80
N VAL A 42 1.78 10.97 5.49
CA VAL A 42 2.61 9.83 5.08
C VAL A 42 1.80 8.53 5.07
N PHE A 43 0.98 8.30 6.10
CA PHE A 43 0.12 7.12 6.17
C PHE A 43 -0.91 7.08 5.03
N THR A 44 -1.55 8.23 4.74
CA THR A 44 -2.50 8.35 3.62
C THR A 44 -1.80 8.11 2.27
N LEU A 45 -0.61 8.67 2.09
CA LEU A 45 0.19 8.44 0.88
C LEU A 45 0.54 6.97 0.71
N MET A 46 0.93 6.29 1.79
CA MET A 46 1.25 4.86 1.78
C MET A 46 0.03 4.01 1.39
N LEU A 47 -1.18 4.37 1.88
CA LEU A 47 -2.42 3.69 1.49
C LEU A 47 -2.73 3.89 0.00
N ILE A 48 -2.58 5.10 -0.53
CA ILE A 48 -2.81 5.40 -1.95
C ILE A 48 -1.86 4.60 -2.84
N LEU A 49 -0.58 4.49 -2.45
CA LEU A 49 0.42 3.71 -3.18
C LEU A 49 0.13 2.21 -3.11
N SER A 50 -0.41 1.72 -2.01
CA SER A 50 -0.74 0.30 -1.82
C SER A 50 -1.88 -0.21 -2.71
N ILE A 51 -2.77 0.67 -3.17
CA ILE A 51 -3.91 0.28 -4.03
C ILE A 51 -3.51 0.23 -5.52
N ARG A 52 -2.28 0.64 -5.85
CA ARG A 52 -1.82 0.70 -7.24
C ARG A 52 -1.18 -0.60 -7.69
N ILE A 53 -1.40 -0.95 -8.97
CA ILE A 53 -0.72 -2.08 -9.62
C ILE A 53 0.67 -1.64 -10.04
N TRP A 54 1.70 -2.25 -9.43
CA TRP A 54 3.10 -1.95 -9.71
C TRP A 54 3.76 -2.94 -10.65
N SER A 55 3.19 -4.15 -10.75
CA SER A 55 3.76 -5.23 -11.56
C SER A 55 2.65 -5.98 -12.27
N ILE A 56 2.94 -6.47 -13.47
CA ILE A 56 2.07 -7.37 -14.22
C ILE A 56 2.89 -8.64 -14.46
N ARG A 57 2.33 -9.78 -14.14
CA ARG A 57 2.93 -11.11 -14.37
C ARG A 57 2.00 -11.96 -15.20
N VAL A 58 2.56 -12.63 -16.18
CA VAL A 58 1.86 -13.59 -17.02
C VAL A 58 2.36 -14.99 -16.69
N SER A 59 1.48 -15.95 -16.63
CA SER A 59 1.81 -17.35 -16.41
C SER A 59 0.93 -18.26 -17.26
N GLY A 60 1.47 -19.45 -17.59
CA GLY A 60 0.75 -20.46 -18.38
C GLY A 60 0.87 -20.30 -19.89
N ASN A 61 1.48 -19.23 -20.38
CA ASN A 61 1.79 -19.07 -21.80
C ASN A 61 2.94 -20.01 -22.21
N LYS A 62 2.85 -20.56 -23.41
CA LYS A 62 3.86 -21.44 -24.02
C LYS A 62 4.38 -20.90 -25.35
N SER A 63 3.49 -20.43 -26.20
CA SER A 63 3.84 -19.90 -27.53
C SER A 63 3.74 -18.38 -27.59
N LEU A 64 2.83 -17.78 -26.82
CA LEU A 64 2.69 -16.31 -26.72
C LEU A 64 3.77 -15.71 -25.82
N SER A 65 4.36 -14.60 -26.28
CA SER A 65 5.32 -13.85 -25.47
C SER A 65 4.62 -13.04 -24.38
N ASP A 66 5.17 -13.05 -23.16
CA ASP A 66 4.72 -12.24 -22.03
C ASP A 66 4.59 -10.77 -22.41
N ILE A 67 5.57 -10.27 -23.19
CA ILE A 67 5.64 -8.87 -23.63
C ILE A 67 4.44 -8.49 -24.47
N THR A 68 3.98 -9.39 -25.35
CA THR A 68 2.83 -9.15 -26.24
C THR A 68 1.54 -9.00 -25.42
N ILE A 69 1.37 -9.86 -24.42
CA ILE A 69 0.20 -9.84 -23.55
C ILE A 69 0.21 -8.59 -22.66
N ILE A 70 1.36 -8.26 -22.08
CA ILE A 70 1.53 -7.06 -21.24
C ILE A 70 1.29 -5.78 -22.05
N ASP A 71 1.80 -5.70 -23.29
CA ASP A 71 1.57 -4.56 -24.18
C ASP A 71 0.09 -4.41 -24.55
N TYR A 72 -0.62 -5.52 -24.79
CA TYR A 72 -2.05 -5.52 -25.02
C TYR A 72 -2.83 -5.01 -23.81
N VAL A 73 -2.49 -5.47 -22.60
CA VAL A 73 -3.10 -5.04 -21.34
C VAL A 73 -2.87 -3.56 -21.09
N ASN A 74 -1.66 -3.06 -21.34
CA ASN A 74 -1.33 -1.65 -21.22
C ASN A 74 -2.14 -0.77 -22.19
N LYS A 75 -2.35 -1.23 -23.42
CA LYS A 75 -3.16 -0.53 -24.43
C LYS A 75 -4.64 -0.49 -24.06
N ASN A 76 -5.14 -1.48 -23.34
CA ASN A 76 -6.53 -1.59 -22.91
C ASN A 76 -6.83 -0.91 -21.55
N ASN A 77 -6.19 0.20 -21.25
CA ASN A 77 -6.43 1.03 -20.07
C ASN A 77 -6.12 0.37 -18.71
N VAL A 78 -5.23 -0.60 -18.68
CA VAL A 78 -4.67 -1.17 -17.44
C VAL A 78 -3.14 -0.98 -17.42
N PRO A 79 -2.65 0.27 -17.54
CA PRO A 79 -1.21 0.53 -17.48
C PRO A 79 -0.67 0.34 -16.06
N TYR A 80 0.65 0.22 -15.96
CA TYR A 80 1.33 0.27 -14.66
C TYR A 80 0.93 1.51 -13.86
N GLY A 81 0.69 1.34 -12.56
CA GLY A 81 0.26 2.41 -11.67
C GLY A 81 -1.24 2.73 -11.72
N CYS A 82 -2.06 2.00 -12.48
CA CYS A 82 -3.51 2.15 -12.40
C CYS A 82 -4.05 1.64 -11.06
N ILE A 83 -5.26 2.08 -10.73
CA ILE A 83 -5.94 1.62 -9.52
C ILE A 83 -6.43 0.19 -9.74
N SER A 84 -6.13 -0.69 -8.78
CA SER A 84 -6.63 -2.07 -8.79
C SER A 84 -8.17 -2.08 -8.84
N GLN A 85 -8.72 -2.79 -9.81
CA GLN A 85 -10.15 -3.00 -9.97
C GLN A 85 -10.56 -4.35 -9.39
N LYS A 86 -11.81 -4.46 -8.96
CA LYS A 86 -12.33 -5.72 -8.42
C LYS A 86 -12.69 -6.75 -9.50
N ASN A 87 -12.86 -6.32 -10.73
CA ASN A 87 -13.34 -7.19 -11.80
C ASN A 87 -12.65 -6.85 -13.11
N TYR A 88 -11.96 -7.81 -13.67
CA TYR A 88 -11.27 -7.76 -14.95
C TYR A 88 -11.92 -8.65 -16.01
N ALA A 89 -13.17 -9.14 -15.80
CA ALA A 89 -13.85 -10.07 -16.72
C ALA A 89 -13.97 -9.52 -18.16
N TRP A 90 -14.05 -8.20 -18.31
CA TRP A 90 -14.03 -7.56 -19.62
C TRP A 90 -12.68 -7.71 -20.33
N LEU A 91 -11.57 -7.64 -19.57
CA LEU A 91 -10.21 -7.79 -20.09
C LEU A 91 -9.89 -9.26 -20.39
N GLU A 92 -10.35 -10.17 -19.56
CA GLU A 92 -10.26 -11.63 -19.81
C GLU A 92 -10.89 -11.99 -21.16
N LYS A 93 -12.14 -11.55 -21.39
CA LYS A 93 -12.82 -11.75 -22.67
C LYS A 93 -12.15 -11.05 -23.84
N SER A 94 -11.55 -9.90 -23.62
CA SER A 94 -10.82 -9.17 -24.67
C SER A 94 -9.57 -9.94 -25.09
N ILE A 95 -8.84 -10.52 -24.14
CA ILE A 95 -7.65 -11.35 -24.42
C ILE A 95 -8.04 -12.64 -25.14
N GLU A 96 -9.09 -13.33 -24.69
CA GLU A 96 -9.60 -14.54 -25.33
C GLU A 96 -10.06 -14.29 -26.78
N ASN A 97 -10.65 -13.14 -27.06
CA ASN A 97 -11.09 -12.78 -28.40
C ASN A 97 -9.95 -12.36 -29.34
N GLU A 98 -8.94 -11.68 -28.81
CA GLU A 98 -7.80 -11.20 -29.60
C GLU A 98 -6.80 -12.29 -29.91
N PHE A 99 -6.55 -13.16 -28.94
CA PHE A 99 -5.58 -14.24 -29.07
C PHE A 99 -6.31 -15.58 -29.25
N SER A 100 -6.45 -16.03 -30.49
CA SER A 100 -7.14 -17.30 -30.86
C SER A 100 -6.50 -18.56 -30.25
N ASP A 101 -5.24 -18.45 -29.83
CA ASP A 101 -4.50 -19.55 -29.19
C ASP A 101 -4.81 -19.66 -27.69
N VAL A 102 -5.47 -18.66 -27.11
CA VAL A 102 -5.89 -18.64 -25.71
C VAL A 102 -7.27 -19.25 -25.58
N VAL A 103 -7.34 -20.38 -24.89
CA VAL A 103 -8.61 -21.07 -24.59
C VAL A 103 -9.27 -20.52 -23.35
N TRP A 104 -8.48 -20.08 -22.40
CA TRP A 104 -8.97 -19.56 -21.12
C TRP A 104 -7.98 -18.55 -20.56
N CYS A 105 -8.52 -17.49 -19.98
CA CYS A 105 -7.75 -16.45 -19.32
C CYS A 105 -8.41 -16.10 -17.98
N SER A 106 -7.62 -15.96 -16.94
CA SER A 106 -8.06 -15.47 -15.64
C SER A 106 -7.14 -14.36 -15.15
N ILE A 107 -7.73 -13.27 -14.69
CA ILE A 107 -7.00 -12.10 -14.22
C ILE A 107 -7.41 -11.79 -12.79
N TYR A 108 -6.44 -11.81 -11.88
CA TYR A 108 -6.64 -11.45 -10.50
C TYR A 108 -5.49 -10.60 -9.97
N VAL A 109 -5.73 -9.93 -8.87
CA VAL A 109 -4.72 -9.07 -8.23
C VAL A 109 -4.25 -9.73 -6.94
N ASP A 110 -2.94 -9.92 -6.86
CA ASP A 110 -2.27 -10.37 -5.65
C ASP A 110 -1.40 -9.22 -5.10
N GLY A 111 -1.89 -8.59 -4.03
CA GLY A 111 -1.27 -7.39 -3.47
C GLY A 111 -1.24 -6.23 -4.46
N THR A 112 -0.06 -5.90 -4.97
CA THR A 112 0.17 -4.85 -5.98
C THR A 112 0.55 -5.40 -7.35
N THR A 113 0.43 -6.72 -7.55
CA THR A 113 0.77 -7.42 -8.79
C THR A 113 -0.51 -7.90 -9.47
N LEU A 114 -0.66 -7.58 -10.74
CA LEU A 114 -1.70 -8.15 -11.61
C LEU A 114 -1.19 -9.47 -12.13
N MET A 115 -1.85 -10.57 -11.74
CA MET A 115 -1.56 -11.91 -12.22
C MET A 115 -2.50 -12.24 -13.37
N ILE A 116 -1.94 -12.66 -14.49
CA ILE A 116 -2.66 -13.08 -15.69
C ILE A 116 -2.31 -14.55 -15.92
N GLU A 117 -3.26 -15.42 -15.67
CA GLU A 117 -3.11 -16.85 -15.96
C GLU A 117 -3.78 -17.17 -17.28
N ILE A 118 -3.03 -17.79 -18.18
CA ILE A 118 -3.48 -18.14 -19.54
C ILE A 118 -3.33 -19.63 -19.73
N SER A 119 -4.34 -20.23 -20.35
CA SER A 119 -4.26 -21.59 -20.87
C SER A 119 -4.33 -21.57 -22.40
N GLU A 120 -3.23 -21.91 -23.05
CA GLU A 120 -3.16 -22.04 -24.49
C GLU A 120 -3.70 -23.40 -24.94
N GLY A 121 -4.45 -23.40 -26.02
CA GLY A 121 -4.91 -24.64 -26.68
C GLY A 121 -3.75 -25.39 -27.31
N ILE A 122 -3.78 -26.72 -27.24
CA ILE A 122 -2.81 -27.55 -27.97
C ILE A 122 -3.21 -27.55 -29.46
N THR A 123 -2.54 -26.74 -30.25
CA THR A 123 -2.64 -26.81 -31.69
C THR A 123 -1.85 -28.05 -32.14
N TYR A 124 -2.54 -29.11 -32.46
CA TYR A 124 -1.89 -30.24 -33.14
C TYR A 124 -1.51 -29.78 -34.55
N PRO A 125 -0.23 -29.88 -34.94
CA PRO A 125 0.14 -29.65 -36.33
C PRO A 125 -0.55 -30.72 -37.21
N LYS A 126 -1.26 -30.25 -38.22
CA LYS A 126 -1.80 -31.13 -39.29
C LYS A 126 -0.68 -31.68 -40.15
#